data_202d1f43453db8a06bf868cb1ed92785
#
_entry.id   202d1f43453db8a06bf868cb1ed92785
#
_cell.length_a   1.000
_cell.length_b   1.000
_cell.length_c   1.000
_cell.angle_alpha   90.00
_cell.angle_beta   90.00
_cell.angle_gamma   90.00
#
_symmetry.space_group_name_H-M   'P 1'
#
loop_
_entity.id
_entity.type
_entity.pdbx_description
1 polymer ?
#
loop_
_entity_poly.entity_id
_entity_poly.type
_entity_poly.pdbx_seq_one_letter_code
_entity_poly.pdbx_strand_id
1 'polypeptide(L)'
;YESTGGYYSILLNPTDEGPFNPFSIQEVRYAVNFLVDRNLIVNELLGGYGTPMFSNYGSFSAEYLRVLDVIETFQFRYNPSFAENIISDELIAKGAEKIDGIWNYENEPIEITFFIRSDDPVRKAIGEILSSELEEIGFKVNKEFGDLNKAYVVVYGSNPAEQKWSLYTEGWGSSGFTRYDSVTLAQMYSPWFSSMPGNNNPANWNYENEKLDELTQRIYSGEFNDKDERTSIIKDAMKEGVNESVRIFLASKIDQYVVNENVDGIINALGAGVPSRFTPINVRTDSGTLDVGVKQIYQAAWNPIGGLGDTYSNQIWLSISDPILTGHPFSGEMIPIRSSWEVETNGINSSVQVPNDAIMWNPDSKMWDKVGNEISAKSKITYDLKFNQWHHGPEMNMNDIIYSVYFLSEWGSERTEDDRTYDADFSPQASQILNTLKGIRVIDENTIEVYTDFWHFDSGEIASWGSVWSSMPWEIMASMEKIVMDGKSSFSRTESITKNINWLSLIIPNDANQVKMQLDAFEKNEHTPNALIQFNPQN
;
A
#
# COMPACT_ATOMS: atom_id res chain seq x y z
N TYR A 1 2.85 -23.31 11.00
CA TYR A 1 1.74 -23.00 10.07
C TYR A 1 1.01 -21.77 10.58
N GLU A 2 0.92 -20.72 9.78
CA GLU A 2 0.22 -19.50 10.16
C GLU A 2 -0.30 -18.76 8.93
N SER A 3 -1.44 -18.09 9.07
CA SER A 3 -1.87 -17.12 8.10
C SER A 3 -1.01 -15.85 8.22
N THR A 4 -0.33 -15.51 7.14
CA THR A 4 0.52 -14.31 7.05
C THR A 4 -0.24 -13.08 6.53
N GLY A 5 -1.57 -13.13 6.51
CA GLY A 5 -2.39 -12.12 5.85
C GLY A 5 -2.26 -12.12 4.31
N GLY A 6 -1.53 -13.09 3.76
CA GLY A 6 -1.42 -13.26 2.32
C GLY A 6 -2.67 -13.92 1.73
N TYR A 7 -3.06 -13.47 0.54
CA TYR A 7 -4.22 -14.02 -0.18
C TYR A 7 -4.06 -13.89 -1.69
N TYR A 8 -4.91 -14.63 -2.39
CA TYR A 8 -5.05 -14.59 -3.84
C TYR A 8 -6.35 -13.90 -4.23
N SER A 9 -6.28 -13.12 -5.31
CA SER A 9 -7.41 -12.43 -5.92
C SER A 9 -7.29 -12.41 -7.44
N ILE A 10 -8.39 -12.08 -8.10
CA ILE A 10 -8.41 -11.69 -9.51
C ILE A 10 -8.76 -10.20 -9.55
N LEU A 11 -7.94 -9.44 -10.25
CA LEU A 11 -8.22 -8.06 -10.57
C LEU A 11 -8.82 -8.00 -11.97
N LEU A 12 -9.91 -7.25 -12.14
CA LEU A 12 -10.58 -7.03 -13.41
C LEU A 12 -10.38 -5.59 -13.86
N ASN A 13 -10.21 -5.37 -15.16
CA ASN A 13 -10.13 -4.04 -15.75
C ASN A 13 -11.54 -3.50 -16.00
N PRO A 14 -12.02 -2.52 -15.23
CA PRO A 14 -13.39 -2.03 -15.33
C PRO A 14 -13.58 -0.91 -16.36
N THR A 15 -12.56 -0.59 -17.16
CA THR A 15 -12.63 0.53 -18.11
C THR A 15 -13.78 0.39 -19.11
N ASP A 16 -14.51 1.46 -19.33
CA ASP A 16 -15.51 1.61 -20.41
C ASP A 16 -14.97 2.38 -21.62
N GLU A 17 -13.71 2.82 -21.57
CA GLU A 17 -13.00 3.48 -22.65
C GLU A 17 -12.36 2.46 -23.61
N GLY A 18 -12.29 2.80 -24.90
CA GLY A 18 -11.64 1.97 -25.92
C GLY A 18 -12.58 0.92 -26.53
N PRO A 19 -12.07 -0.27 -26.95
CA PRO A 19 -12.88 -1.36 -27.48
C PRO A 19 -13.87 -1.91 -26.45
N PHE A 20 -14.92 -2.60 -26.92
CA PHE A 20 -15.91 -3.18 -26.02
C PHE A 20 -15.25 -4.10 -24.98
N ASN A 21 -15.45 -3.76 -23.71
CA ASN A 21 -14.94 -4.49 -22.57
C ASN A 21 -16.10 -5.08 -21.75
N PRO A 22 -16.28 -6.41 -21.68
CA PRO A 22 -17.35 -7.01 -20.91
C PRO A 22 -17.23 -6.69 -19.41
N PHE A 23 -16.03 -6.44 -18.90
CA PHE A 23 -15.79 -6.11 -17.49
C PHE A 23 -16.02 -4.63 -17.15
N SER A 24 -16.41 -3.78 -18.10
CA SER A 24 -16.98 -2.46 -17.80
C SER A 24 -18.35 -2.58 -17.13
N ILE A 25 -19.06 -3.70 -17.34
CA ILE A 25 -20.38 -3.99 -16.81
C ILE A 25 -20.23 -4.59 -15.40
N GLN A 26 -20.82 -3.94 -14.39
CA GLN A 26 -20.72 -4.36 -12.99
C GLN A 26 -21.25 -5.78 -12.76
N GLU A 27 -22.42 -6.09 -13.32
CA GLU A 27 -23.08 -7.39 -13.18
C GLU A 27 -22.23 -8.52 -13.78
N VAL A 28 -21.51 -8.25 -14.87
CA VAL A 28 -20.56 -9.22 -15.46
C VAL A 28 -19.39 -9.45 -14.52
N ARG A 29 -18.81 -8.39 -13.93
CA ARG A 29 -17.76 -8.54 -12.93
C ARG A 29 -18.27 -9.34 -11.72
N TYR A 30 -19.46 -9.01 -11.22
CA TYR A 30 -20.07 -9.70 -10.09
C TYR A 30 -20.30 -11.19 -10.40
N ALA A 31 -20.75 -11.53 -11.61
CA ALA A 31 -20.99 -12.89 -12.05
C ALA A 31 -19.73 -13.77 -12.05
N VAL A 32 -18.54 -13.19 -12.29
CA VAL A 32 -17.27 -13.94 -12.25
C VAL A 32 -17.01 -14.58 -10.88
N ASN A 33 -17.57 -14.05 -9.78
CA ASN A 33 -17.49 -14.70 -8.48
C ASN A 33 -18.04 -16.13 -8.46
N PHE A 34 -18.99 -16.46 -9.32
CA PHE A 34 -19.62 -17.78 -9.42
C PHE A 34 -18.88 -18.71 -10.39
N LEU A 35 -17.91 -18.22 -11.16
CA LEU A 35 -16.99 -19.04 -11.98
C LEU A 35 -15.79 -19.56 -11.17
N VAL A 36 -15.63 -19.12 -9.94
CA VAL A 36 -14.48 -19.50 -9.12
C VAL A 36 -14.88 -20.50 -8.05
N ASP A 37 -14.31 -21.72 -8.14
CA ASP A 37 -14.40 -22.70 -7.05
C ASP A 37 -13.31 -22.46 -5.99
N ARG A 38 -13.66 -21.66 -4.98
CA ARG A 38 -12.77 -21.34 -3.85
C ARG A 38 -12.38 -22.58 -3.04
N ASN A 39 -13.25 -23.58 -2.96
CA ASN A 39 -12.94 -24.83 -2.27
C ASN A 39 -11.93 -25.66 -3.04
N LEU A 40 -12.01 -25.73 -4.36
CA LEU A 40 -11.01 -26.36 -5.19
C LEU A 40 -9.66 -25.68 -5.00
N ILE A 41 -9.60 -24.33 -5.03
CA ILE A 41 -8.37 -23.57 -4.79
C ILE A 41 -7.77 -23.95 -3.44
N VAL A 42 -8.53 -23.94 -2.37
CA VAL A 42 -8.03 -24.25 -1.03
C VAL A 42 -7.59 -25.71 -0.91
N ASN A 43 -8.41 -26.66 -1.36
CA ASN A 43 -8.14 -28.07 -1.13
C ASN A 43 -7.08 -28.64 -2.08
N GLU A 44 -7.14 -28.29 -3.37
CA GLU A 44 -6.28 -28.90 -4.38
C GLU A 44 -5.02 -28.06 -4.64
N LEU A 45 -5.16 -26.74 -4.79
CA LEU A 45 -4.00 -25.91 -5.12
C LEU A 45 -3.20 -25.51 -3.88
N LEU A 46 -3.85 -25.29 -2.74
CA LEU A 46 -3.20 -24.98 -1.47
C LEU A 46 -3.02 -26.20 -0.55
N GLY A 47 -3.46 -27.41 -0.97
CA GLY A 47 -3.34 -28.63 -0.16
C GLY A 47 -4.04 -28.55 1.19
N GLY A 48 -5.11 -27.77 1.31
CA GLY A 48 -5.82 -27.50 2.55
C GLY A 48 -5.21 -26.39 3.42
N TYR A 49 -4.11 -25.76 2.97
CA TYR A 49 -3.44 -24.68 3.70
C TYR A 49 -3.95 -23.30 3.26
N GLY A 50 -5.21 -23.03 3.56
CA GLY A 50 -5.87 -21.77 3.25
C GLY A 50 -7.32 -21.77 3.72
N THR A 51 -7.99 -20.64 3.57
CA THR A 51 -9.43 -20.48 3.78
C THR A 51 -10.06 -19.70 2.62
N PRO A 52 -11.27 -20.08 2.14
CA PRO A 52 -11.96 -19.30 1.13
C PRO A 52 -12.15 -17.85 1.57
N MET A 53 -12.00 -16.89 0.64
CA MET A 53 -12.24 -15.48 0.87
C MET A 53 -13.35 -14.95 -0.05
N PHE A 54 -14.20 -14.09 0.49
CA PHE A 54 -15.33 -13.49 -0.22
C PHE A 54 -15.29 -11.96 -0.21
N SER A 55 -14.35 -11.39 0.54
CA SER A 55 -14.09 -9.95 0.65
C SER A 55 -12.60 -9.70 0.87
N ASN A 56 -12.19 -8.44 0.93
CA ASN A 56 -10.83 -8.02 1.30
C ASN A 56 -10.44 -8.40 2.74
N TYR A 57 -11.39 -8.74 3.59
CA TYR A 57 -11.13 -9.20 4.95
C TYR A 57 -11.22 -10.73 5.03
N GLY A 58 -10.08 -11.39 5.18
CA GLY A 58 -9.97 -12.82 5.45
C GLY A 58 -9.91 -13.12 6.95
N SER A 59 -9.92 -14.41 7.31
CA SER A 59 -9.90 -14.87 8.70
C SER A 59 -8.68 -14.42 9.52
N PHE A 60 -7.64 -13.93 8.87
CA PHE A 60 -6.43 -13.33 9.47
C PHE A 60 -6.63 -11.87 9.90
N SER A 61 -7.65 -11.19 9.41
CA SER A 61 -7.90 -9.77 9.70
C SER A 61 -8.70 -9.59 10.99
N ALA A 62 -8.34 -8.59 11.80
CA ALA A 62 -9.13 -8.20 12.96
C ALA A 62 -10.53 -7.69 12.60
N GLU A 63 -10.71 -7.16 11.39
CA GLU A 63 -12.01 -6.68 10.89
C GLU A 63 -12.95 -7.83 10.53
N TYR A 64 -12.44 -9.02 10.21
CA TYR A 64 -13.23 -10.15 9.72
C TYR A 64 -14.47 -10.45 10.58
N LEU A 65 -14.27 -10.58 11.90
CA LEU A 65 -15.37 -10.87 12.82
C LEU A 65 -16.38 -9.71 12.94
N ARG A 66 -15.95 -8.48 12.69
CA ARG A 66 -16.83 -7.30 12.72
C ARG A 66 -17.74 -7.19 11.51
N VAL A 67 -17.34 -7.81 10.40
CA VAL A 67 -18.05 -7.75 9.10
C VAL A 67 -18.61 -9.10 8.66
N LEU A 68 -18.49 -10.13 9.48
CA LEU A 68 -18.86 -11.51 9.13
C LEU A 68 -20.34 -11.63 8.72
N ASP A 69 -21.23 -10.92 9.40
CA ASP A 69 -22.65 -10.87 9.09
C ASP A 69 -22.94 -10.36 7.67
N VAL A 70 -22.13 -9.44 7.15
CA VAL A 70 -22.22 -8.95 5.77
C VAL A 70 -21.62 -9.96 4.81
N ILE A 71 -20.45 -10.53 5.13
CA ILE A 71 -19.78 -11.54 4.30
C ILE A 71 -20.71 -12.74 4.04
N GLU A 72 -21.43 -13.19 5.05
CA GLU A 72 -22.38 -14.31 4.94
C GLU A 72 -23.54 -14.03 3.98
N THR A 73 -23.84 -12.77 3.68
CA THR A 73 -24.92 -12.42 2.73
C THR A 73 -24.56 -12.68 1.28
N PHE A 74 -23.29 -12.69 0.91
CA PHE A 74 -22.86 -12.81 -0.50
C PHE A 74 -23.07 -14.21 -1.07
N GLN A 75 -22.95 -15.26 -0.28
CA GLN A 75 -23.21 -16.67 -0.64
C GLN A 75 -22.58 -17.11 -1.97
N PHE A 76 -21.39 -16.59 -2.30
CA PHE A 76 -20.68 -16.97 -3.52
C PHE A 76 -20.32 -18.46 -3.50
N ARG A 77 -20.99 -19.24 -4.34
CA ARG A 77 -20.73 -20.66 -4.57
C ARG A 77 -20.44 -20.86 -6.04
N TYR A 78 -19.52 -21.76 -6.34
CA TYR A 78 -19.23 -22.14 -7.71
C TYR A 78 -20.52 -22.60 -8.42
N ASN A 79 -20.93 -21.87 -9.44
CA ASN A 79 -22.12 -22.10 -10.23
C ASN A 79 -22.01 -21.46 -11.62
N PRO A 80 -21.24 -22.09 -12.54
CA PRO A 80 -21.00 -21.54 -13.87
C PRO A 80 -22.28 -21.21 -14.65
N SER A 81 -23.31 -22.09 -14.55
CA SER A 81 -24.57 -21.84 -15.25
C SER A 81 -25.29 -20.57 -14.76
N PHE A 82 -25.20 -20.26 -13.47
CA PHE A 82 -25.76 -19.01 -12.94
C PHE A 82 -24.97 -17.80 -13.45
N ALA A 83 -23.62 -17.90 -13.47
CA ALA A 83 -22.76 -16.87 -14.01
C ALA A 83 -23.03 -16.65 -15.52
N GLU A 84 -23.13 -17.73 -16.30
CA GLU A 84 -23.40 -17.66 -17.73
C GLU A 84 -24.73 -16.95 -18.03
N ASN A 85 -25.78 -17.21 -17.24
CA ASN A 85 -27.08 -16.55 -17.42
C ASN A 85 -26.94 -15.03 -17.23
N ILE A 86 -26.33 -14.58 -16.13
CA ILE A 86 -26.13 -13.13 -15.87
C ILE A 86 -25.30 -12.51 -16.99
N ILE A 87 -24.16 -13.11 -17.32
CA ILE A 87 -23.25 -12.59 -18.34
C ILE A 87 -23.96 -12.51 -19.70
N SER A 88 -24.73 -13.55 -20.05
CA SER A 88 -25.47 -13.58 -21.31
C SER A 88 -26.53 -12.47 -21.39
N ASP A 89 -27.32 -12.31 -20.33
CA ASP A 89 -28.37 -11.29 -20.28
C ASP A 89 -27.78 -9.88 -20.45
N GLU A 90 -26.68 -9.60 -19.76
CA GLU A 90 -26.00 -8.30 -19.80
C GLU A 90 -25.34 -8.04 -21.15
N LEU A 91 -24.64 -9.04 -21.73
CA LEU A 91 -24.01 -8.89 -23.03
C LEU A 91 -25.04 -8.67 -24.14
N ILE A 92 -26.16 -9.41 -24.13
CA ILE A 92 -27.26 -9.24 -25.08
C ILE A 92 -27.88 -7.85 -24.91
N ALA A 93 -28.07 -7.35 -23.69
CA ALA A 93 -28.60 -6.02 -23.43
C ALA A 93 -27.67 -4.91 -23.99
N LYS A 94 -26.37 -5.16 -24.10
CA LYS A 94 -25.39 -4.25 -24.75
C LYS A 94 -25.28 -4.45 -26.26
N GLY A 95 -26.02 -5.40 -26.85
CA GLY A 95 -26.02 -5.66 -28.29
C GLY A 95 -24.99 -6.68 -28.75
N ALA A 96 -24.37 -7.43 -27.83
CA ALA A 96 -23.53 -8.57 -28.21
C ALA A 96 -24.41 -9.79 -28.59
N GLU A 97 -23.87 -10.65 -29.43
CA GLU A 97 -24.52 -11.88 -29.85
C GLU A 97 -23.54 -13.08 -29.81
N LYS A 98 -24.05 -14.29 -29.61
CA LYS A 98 -23.23 -15.51 -29.59
C LYS A 98 -23.26 -16.17 -30.98
N ILE A 99 -22.14 -16.11 -31.72
CA ILE A 99 -21.98 -16.69 -33.06
C ILE A 99 -21.08 -17.91 -32.94
N ASP A 100 -21.56 -19.07 -33.39
CA ASP A 100 -20.83 -20.34 -33.29
C ASP A 100 -20.29 -20.64 -31.88
N GLY A 101 -21.01 -20.23 -30.84
CA GLY A 101 -20.65 -20.44 -29.45
C GLY A 101 -19.71 -19.35 -28.85
N ILE A 102 -19.28 -18.39 -29.66
CA ILE A 102 -18.40 -17.29 -29.23
C ILE A 102 -19.17 -15.99 -29.13
N TRP A 103 -18.95 -15.23 -28.07
CA TRP A 103 -19.50 -13.88 -27.91
C TRP A 103 -18.85 -12.90 -28.89
N ASN A 104 -19.68 -12.17 -29.61
CA ASN A 104 -19.28 -11.15 -30.59
C ASN A 104 -19.97 -9.83 -30.27
N TYR A 105 -19.27 -8.74 -30.51
CA TYR A 105 -19.79 -7.38 -30.49
C TYR A 105 -19.43 -6.69 -31.81
N GLU A 106 -20.40 -6.09 -32.50
CA GLU A 106 -20.20 -5.47 -33.82
C GLU A 106 -19.56 -6.44 -34.87
N ASN A 107 -19.89 -7.71 -34.82
CA ASN A 107 -19.35 -8.83 -35.62
C ASN A 107 -17.88 -9.22 -35.34
N GLU A 108 -17.27 -8.70 -34.30
CA GLU A 108 -15.92 -9.10 -33.86
C GLU A 108 -16.00 -9.92 -32.58
N PRO A 109 -15.20 -10.99 -32.43
CA PRO A 109 -15.15 -11.76 -31.20
C PRO A 109 -14.75 -10.90 -30.01
N ILE A 110 -15.43 -11.07 -28.88
CA ILE A 110 -15.03 -10.44 -27.62
C ILE A 110 -13.80 -11.17 -27.09
N GLU A 111 -12.65 -10.52 -27.17
CA GLU A 111 -11.37 -11.04 -26.70
C GLU A 111 -11.07 -10.56 -25.29
N ILE A 112 -10.63 -11.49 -24.43
CA ILE A 112 -10.20 -11.22 -23.05
C ILE A 112 -8.71 -11.51 -22.95
N THR A 113 -7.91 -10.50 -22.62
CA THR A 113 -6.49 -10.70 -22.33
C THR A 113 -6.29 -10.97 -20.84
N PHE A 114 -5.92 -12.19 -20.48
CA PHE A 114 -5.71 -12.58 -19.11
C PHE A 114 -4.21 -12.61 -18.78
N PHE A 115 -3.74 -11.63 -17.99
CA PHE A 115 -2.36 -11.61 -17.51
C PHE A 115 -2.22 -12.55 -16.30
N ILE A 116 -1.44 -13.63 -16.49
CA ILE A 116 -1.28 -14.71 -15.52
C ILE A 116 0.16 -14.69 -14.96
N ARG A 117 0.31 -14.58 -13.64
CA ARG A 117 1.59 -14.67 -12.96
C ARG A 117 2.15 -16.09 -13.06
N SER A 118 3.26 -16.23 -13.79
CA SER A 118 3.93 -17.52 -14.03
C SER A 118 5.03 -17.85 -13.03
N ASP A 119 5.49 -16.87 -12.26
CA ASP A 119 6.46 -17.02 -11.17
C ASP A 119 5.83 -17.54 -9.86
N ASP A 120 4.51 -17.68 -9.80
CA ASP A 120 3.76 -18.29 -8.72
C ASP A 120 2.88 -19.45 -9.26
N PRO A 121 3.19 -20.71 -8.90
CA PRO A 121 2.47 -21.87 -9.43
C PRO A 121 0.97 -21.89 -9.13
N VAL A 122 0.56 -21.36 -7.96
CA VAL A 122 -0.85 -21.28 -7.58
C VAL A 122 -1.59 -20.24 -8.42
N ARG A 123 -1.01 -19.05 -8.59
CA ARG A 123 -1.59 -18.02 -9.47
C ARG A 123 -1.68 -18.50 -10.92
N LYS A 124 -0.66 -19.23 -11.39
CA LYS A 124 -0.69 -19.82 -12.72
C LYS A 124 -1.85 -20.80 -12.89
N ALA A 125 -2.03 -21.73 -11.93
CA ALA A 125 -3.13 -22.68 -11.95
C ALA A 125 -4.51 -22.00 -11.88
N ILE A 126 -4.66 -21.00 -11.00
CA ILE A 126 -5.89 -20.20 -10.91
C ILE A 126 -6.22 -19.53 -12.25
N GLY A 127 -5.22 -18.92 -12.90
CA GLY A 127 -5.39 -18.27 -14.19
C GLY A 127 -5.78 -19.24 -15.30
N GLU A 128 -5.19 -20.42 -15.35
CA GLU A 128 -5.52 -21.47 -16.33
C GLU A 128 -6.94 -22.01 -16.12
N ILE A 129 -7.36 -22.27 -14.86
CA ILE A 129 -8.71 -22.74 -14.54
C ILE A 129 -9.76 -21.67 -14.93
N LEU A 130 -9.59 -20.43 -14.48
CA LEU A 130 -10.57 -19.38 -14.80
C LEU A 130 -10.61 -19.05 -16.30
N SER A 131 -9.48 -19.18 -17.02
CA SER A 131 -9.49 -19.06 -18.47
C SER A 131 -10.39 -20.10 -19.12
N SER A 132 -10.33 -21.36 -18.67
CA SER A 132 -11.19 -22.43 -19.19
C SER A 132 -12.67 -22.17 -18.91
N GLU A 133 -13.01 -21.69 -17.72
CA GLU A 133 -14.41 -21.31 -17.39
C GLU A 133 -14.92 -20.18 -18.29
N LEU A 134 -14.09 -19.16 -18.57
CA LEU A 134 -14.43 -18.08 -19.47
C LEU A 134 -14.56 -18.54 -20.94
N GLU A 135 -13.72 -19.46 -21.39
CA GLU A 135 -13.81 -20.08 -22.72
C GLU A 135 -15.09 -20.92 -22.85
N GLU A 136 -15.49 -21.68 -21.82
CA GLU A 136 -16.71 -22.49 -21.81
C GLU A 136 -17.99 -21.63 -21.95
N ILE A 137 -18.01 -20.44 -21.34
CA ILE A 137 -19.15 -19.52 -21.49
C ILE A 137 -19.12 -18.69 -22.79
N GLY A 138 -18.08 -18.86 -23.61
CA GLY A 138 -17.99 -18.35 -24.97
C GLY A 138 -17.10 -17.13 -25.18
N PHE A 139 -16.22 -16.77 -24.27
CA PHE A 139 -15.21 -15.75 -24.52
C PHE A 139 -14.00 -16.32 -25.25
N LYS A 140 -13.32 -15.50 -26.04
CA LYS A 140 -12.01 -15.81 -26.59
C LYS A 140 -10.94 -15.31 -25.61
N VAL A 141 -10.19 -16.22 -24.96
CA VAL A 141 -9.22 -15.87 -23.93
C VAL A 141 -7.79 -15.93 -24.46
N ASN A 142 -7.10 -14.79 -24.44
CA ASN A 142 -5.69 -14.66 -24.76
C ASN A 142 -4.88 -14.70 -23.44
N LYS A 143 -4.17 -15.80 -23.18
CA LYS A 143 -3.39 -15.99 -21.96
C LYS A 143 -2.00 -15.36 -22.11
N GLU A 144 -1.70 -14.34 -21.32
CA GLU A 144 -0.36 -13.75 -21.23
C GLU A 144 0.32 -14.13 -19.92
N PHE A 145 1.55 -14.63 -20.01
CA PHE A 145 2.32 -15.04 -18.85
C PHE A 145 3.45 -14.05 -18.54
N GLY A 146 3.67 -13.80 -17.25
CA GLY A 146 4.76 -12.92 -16.81
C GLY A 146 5.04 -13.03 -15.31
N ASP A 147 6.16 -12.45 -14.91
CA ASP A 147 6.54 -12.28 -13.51
C ASP A 147 5.96 -10.97 -12.94
N LEU A 148 6.32 -10.66 -11.67
CA LEU A 148 5.90 -9.44 -10.99
C LEU A 148 6.38 -8.18 -11.72
N ASN A 149 7.58 -8.17 -12.30
CA ASN A 149 8.12 -7.01 -13.00
C ASN A 149 7.31 -6.68 -14.26
N LYS A 150 6.95 -7.72 -15.04
CA LYS A 150 6.08 -7.55 -16.20
C LYS A 150 4.69 -7.09 -15.78
N ALA A 151 4.14 -7.59 -14.66
CA ALA A 151 2.85 -7.15 -14.13
C ALA A 151 2.86 -5.65 -13.75
N TYR A 152 3.92 -5.16 -13.13
CA TYR A 152 4.06 -3.73 -12.84
C TYR A 152 3.99 -2.85 -14.09
N VAL A 153 4.56 -3.31 -15.20
CA VAL A 153 4.55 -2.56 -16.48
C VAL A 153 3.20 -2.67 -17.18
N VAL A 154 2.64 -3.89 -17.26
CA VAL A 154 1.45 -4.17 -18.08
C VAL A 154 0.16 -3.84 -17.34
N VAL A 155 0.07 -4.13 -16.03
CA VAL A 155 -1.17 -3.98 -15.25
C VAL A 155 -1.21 -2.64 -14.52
N TYR A 156 -0.21 -2.39 -13.66
CA TYR A 156 -0.25 -1.20 -12.80
C TYR A 156 0.25 0.09 -13.47
N GLY A 157 1.22 -0.02 -14.37
CA GLY A 157 1.87 1.13 -15.00
C GLY A 157 1.30 1.54 -16.37
N SER A 158 0.38 0.76 -16.97
CA SER A 158 -0.27 1.14 -18.22
C SER A 158 -1.61 1.82 -17.98
N ASN A 159 -2.04 2.64 -18.94
CA ASN A 159 -3.41 3.14 -18.94
C ASN A 159 -4.39 1.96 -19.16
N PRO A 160 -5.32 1.69 -18.21
CA PRO A 160 -6.32 0.64 -18.38
C PRO A 160 -7.16 0.76 -19.66
N ALA A 161 -7.39 1.97 -20.17
CA ALA A 161 -8.09 2.22 -21.42
C ALA A 161 -7.39 1.63 -22.66
N GLU A 162 -6.07 1.38 -22.59
CA GLU A 162 -5.34 0.68 -23.64
C GLU A 162 -5.68 -0.82 -23.73
N GLN A 163 -6.39 -1.37 -22.74
CA GLN A 163 -6.83 -2.75 -22.62
C GLN A 163 -5.72 -3.79 -22.91
N LYS A 164 -4.49 -3.50 -22.48
CA LYS A 164 -3.36 -4.44 -22.55
C LYS A 164 -3.59 -5.69 -21.68
N TRP A 165 -4.55 -5.62 -20.79
CA TRP A 165 -5.01 -6.70 -19.91
C TRP A 165 -6.50 -6.49 -19.59
N SER A 166 -7.24 -7.58 -19.43
CA SER A 166 -8.65 -7.58 -18.99
C SER A 166 -8.78 -8.18 -17.58
N LEU A 167 -7.99 -9.24 -17.29
CA LEU A 167 -7.88 -9.84 -15.96
C LEU A 167 -6.41 -10.01 -15.57
N TYR A 168 -6.18 -10.05 -14.25
CA TYR A 168 -4.87 -10.31 -13.68
C TYR A 168 -4.96 -11.21 -12.44
N THR A 169 -4.11 -12.26 -12.38
CA THR A 169 -3.96 -13.09 -11.17
C THR A 169 -3.16 -12.34 -10.12
N GLU A 170 -3.85 -11.65 -9.25
CA GLU A 170 -3.29 -10.79 -8.22
C GLU A 170 -3.05 -11.55 -6.91
N GLY A 171 -2.31 -10.96 -5.99
CA GLY A 171 -2.16 -11.43 -4.63
C GLY A 171 -1.44 -10.41 -3.77
N TRP A 172 -1.80 -10.37 -2.51
CA TRP A 172 -1.31 -9.42 -1.53
C TRP A 172 -0.74 -10.15 -0.31
N GLY A 173 0.04 -9.43 0.49
CA GLY A 173 0.61 -9.91 1.73
C GLY A 173 0.38 -8.90 2.85
N SER A 174 0.69 -9.29 4.08
CA SER A 174 0.72 -8.40 5.23
C SER A 174 2.05 -8.54 5.97
N SER A 175 2.51 -7.45 6.58
CA SER A 175 3.75 -7.41 7.37
C SER A 175 3.51 -7.25 8.87
N GLY A 176 2.25 -7.11 9.28
CA GLY A 176 1.86 -6.93 10.68
C GLY A 176 0.37 -7.16 10.91
N PHE A 177 0.00 -7.35 12.16
CA PHE A 177 -1.39 -7.41 12.57
C PHE A 177 -1.90 -6.00 12.87
N THR A 178 -2.93 -5.59 12.16
CA THR A 178 -3.59 -4.29 12.34
C THR A 178 -4.89 -4.48 13.08
N ARG A 179 -5.01 -3.87 14.27
CA ARG A 179 -6.20 -3.98 15.13
C ARG A 179 -7.41 -3.25 14.55
N TYR A 180 -7.16 -2.09 13.95
CA TYR A 180 -8.15 -1.25 13.27
C TYR A 180 -7.61 -0.91 11.90
N ASP A 181 -8.11 -1.60 10.88
CA ASP A 181 -7.66 -1.40 9.51
C ASP A 181 -8.33 -0.16 8.89
N SER A 182 -7.53 0.83 8.56
CA SER A 182 -7.98 2.06 7.89
C SER A 182 -7.58 2.12 6.41
N VAL A 183 -6.83 1.12 5.91
CA VAL A 183 -6.13 1.18 4.62
C VAL A 183 -6.70 0.22 3.59
N THR A 184 -6.97 -1.03 3.97
CA THR A 184 -7.22 -2.12 3.01
C THR A 184 -8.41 -1.86 2.09
N LEU A 185 -9.50 -1.25 2.57
CA LEU A 185 -10.65 -0.93 1.71
C LEU A 185 -10.28 0.10 0.63
N ALA A 186 -9.60 1.18 1.01
CA ALA A 186 -9.12 2.17 0.06
C ALA A 186 -8.13 1.56 -0.93
N GLN A 187 -7.18 0.77 -0.43
CA GLN A 187 -6.19 0.08 -1.25
C GLN A 187 -6.83 -0.85 -2.30
N MET A 188 -7.92 -1.51 -1.97
CA MET A 188 -8.54 -2.48 -2.87
C MET A 188 -9.52 -1.87 -3.88
N TYR A 189 -10.09 -0.70 -3.57
CA TYR A 189 -11.22 -0.20 -4.35
C TYR A 189 -11.10 1.26 -4.79
N SER A 190 -10.28 2.09 -4.12
CA SER A 190 -10.33 3.53 -4.33
C SER A 190 -9.12 4.07 -5.10
N PRO A 191 -9.35 4.78 -6.23
CA PRO A 191 -8.29 5.37 -7.04
C PRO A 191 -7.37 6.31 -6.25
N TRP A 192 -7.94 7.11 -5.34
CA TRP A 192 -7.19 8.08 -4.56
C TRP A 192 -6.08 7.47 -3.69
N PHE A 193 -6.10 6.16 -3.42
CA PHE A 193 -5.07 5.47 -2.64
C PHE A 193 -3.89 4.97 -3.48
N SER A 194 -3.93 5.12 -4.82
CA SER A 194 -2.87 4.74 -5.78
C SER A 194 -2.49 3.25 -5.83
N SER A 195 -3.38 2.36 -5.43
CA SER A 195 -3.17 0.90 -5.58
C SER A 195 -4.03 0.27 -6.68
N MET A 196 -4.85 1.08 -7.37
CA MET A 196 -5.60 0.66 -8.54
C MET A 196 -4.73 0.80 -9.80
N PRO A 197 -4.93 -0.04 -10.82
CA PRO A 197 -4.18 0.06 -12.08
C PRO A 197 -4.31 1.45 -12.73
N GLY A 198 -3.19 1.98 -13.19
CA GLY A 198 -3.13 3.29 -13.83
C GLY A 198 -3.28 4.50 -12.89
N ASN A 199 -3.56 4.29 -11.61
CA ASN A 199 -3.87 5.38 -10.66
C ASN A 199 -2.66 6.21 -10.22
N ASN A 200 -1.45 5.77 -10.51
CA ASN A 200 -0.25 6.57 -10.31
C ASN A 200 -0.19 7.79 -11.23
N ASN A 201 -0.95 7.76 -12.32
CA ASN A 201 -1.17 8.90 -13.19
C ASN A 201 -2.66 9.30 -13.13
N PRO A 202 -3.01 10.45 -12.57
CA PRO A 202 -4.41 10.91 -12.48
C PRO A 202 -5.15 10.94 -13.83
N ALA A 203 -4.42 11.12 -14.94
CA ALA A 203 -5.00 11.08 -16.28
C ALA A 203 -5.47 9.67 -16.70
N ASN A 204 -5.06 8.63 -15.99
CA ASN A 204 -5.45 7.24 -16.24
C ASN A 204 -6.57 6.76 -15.29
N TRP A 205 -7.10 7.63 -14.44
CA TRP A 205 -8.23 7.29 -13.57
C TRP A 205 -9.47 7.08 -14.42
N ASN A 206 -9.82 5.82 -14.64
CA ASN A 206 -10.95 5.40 -15.48
C ASN A 206 -11.92 4.47 -14.75
N TYR A 207 -11.84 4.41 -13.43
CA TYR A 207 -12.78 3.77 -12.55
C TYR A 207 -12.89 4.55 -11.26
N GLU A 208 -14.08 5.03 -10.97
CA GLU A 208 -14.43 5.71 -9.72
C GLU A 208 -15.78 5.20 -9.20
N ASN A 209 -15.91 5.11 -7.89
CA ASN A 209 -17.18 4.93 -7.22
C ASN A 209 -17.24 5.95 -6.08
N GLU A 210 -18.00 7.03 -6.27
CA GLU A 210 -18.08 8.15 -5.33
C GLU A 210 -18.42 7.70 -3.89
N LYS A 211 -19.30 6.71 -3.77
CA LYS A 211 -19.70 6.18 -2.47
C LYS A 211 -18.56 5.43 -1.77
N LEU A 212 -17.82 4.59 -2.51
CA LEU A 212 -16.62 3.92 -1.99
C LEU A 212 -15.56 4.93 -1.61
N ASP A 213 -15.33 5.95 -2.43
CA ASP A 213 -14.33 6.97 -2.17
C ASP A 213 -14.67 7.78 -0.91
N GLU A 214 -15.92 8.21 -0.75
CA GLU A 214 -16.38 8.86 0.47
C GLU A 214 -16.19 7.97 1.71
N LEU A 215 -16.68 6.74 1.68
CA LEU A 215 -16.63 5.83 2.82
C LEU A 215 -15.18 5.48 3.20
N THR A 216 -14.34 5.21 2.21
CA THR A 216 -12.93 4.85 2.45
C THR A 216 -12.12 6.04 2.96
N GLN A 217 -12.36 7.25 2.47
CA GLN A 217 -11.75 8.47 3.00
C GLN A 217 -12.17 8.73 4.45
N ARG A 218 -13.44 8.58 4.79
CA ARG A 218 -13.91 8.71 6.17
C ARG A 218 -13.22 7.73 7.13
N ILE A 219 -13.03 6.47 6.70
CA ILE A 219 -12.30 5.49 7.52
C ILE A 219 -10.84 5.92 7.67
N TYR A 220 -10.21 6.33 6.58
CA TYR A 220 -8.79 6.66 6.52
C TYR A 220 -8.47 7.92 7.34
N SER A 221 -9.28 8.97 7.24
CA SER A 221 -9.09 10.25 7.92
C SER A 221 -9.66 10.30 9.34
N GLY A 222 -10.25 9.21 9.84
CA GLY A 222 -10.83 9.15 11.19
C GLY A 222 -12.14 9.95 11.35
N GLU A 223 -12.97 10.01 10.31
CA GLU A 223 -14.24 10.74 10.31
C GLU A 223 -15.42 9.86 10.79
N PHE A 224 -15.37 9.47 12.03
CA PHE A 224 -16.41 8.70 12.72
C PHE A 224 -16.44 9.09 14.21
N ASN A 225 -17.61 9.02 14.85
CA ASN A 225 -17.78 9.47 16.24
C ASN A 225 -17.36 8.39 17.27
N ASP A 226 -17.44 7.12 16.89
CA ASP A 226 -17.14 6.01 17.78
C ASP A 226 -16.81 4.73 16.98
N LYS A 227 -16.59 3.64 17.71
CA LYS A 227 -16.26 2.32 17.15
C LYS A 227 -17.42 1.71 16.35
N ASP A 228 -18.65 1.96 16.75
CA ASP A 228 -19.83 1.35 16.13
C ASP A 228 -20.10 2.03 14.77
N GLU A 229 -20.01 3.36 14.70
CA GLU A 229 -20.09 4.08 13.44
C GLU A 229 -18.95 3.68 12.48
N ARG A 230 -17.70 3.60 12.98
CA ARG A 230 -16.60 3.11 12.17
C ARG A 230 -16.89 1.71 11.59
N THR A 231 -17.41 0.81 12.42
CA THR A 231 -17.76 -0.54 11.98
C THR A 231 -18.87 -0.54 10.93
N SER A 232 -19.87 0.35 11.07
CA SER A 232 -20.93 0.51 10.06
C SER A 232 -20.36 1.01 8.72
N ILE A 233 -19.48 2.02 8.74
CA ILE A 233 -18.82 2.54 7.53
C ILE A 233 -18.02 1.44 6.83
N ILE A 234 -17.26 0.64 7.58
CA ILE A 234 -16.50 -0.50 7.04
C ILE A 234 -17.43 -1.54 6.37
N LYS A 235 -18.55 -1.86 7.01
CA LYS A 235 -19.54 -2.81 6.46
C LYS A 235 -20.12 -2.30 5.14
N ASP A 236 -20.49 -1.02 5.10
CA ASP A 236 -21.05 -0.39 3.91
C ASP A 236 -20.03 -0.31 2.77
N ALA A 237 -18.80 0.11 3.05
CA ALA A 237 -17.72 0.17 2.07
C ALA A 237 -17.34 -1.22 1.54
N MET A 238 -17.22 -2.22 2.42
CA MET A 238 -16.93 -3.59 2.01
C MET A 238 -18.05 -4.16 1.14
N LYS A 239 -19.31 -3.95 1.51
CA LYS A 239 -20.47 -4.41 0.73
C LYS A 239 -20.47 -3.78 -0.66
N GLU A 240 -20.24 -2.48 -0.74
CA GLU A 240 -20.16 -1.76 -2.03
C GLU A 240 -19.01 -2.30 -2.87
N GLY A 241 -17.79 -2.43 -2.30
CA GLY A 241 -16.63 -2.94 -3.02
C GLY A 241 -16.79 -4.37 -3.54
N VAL A 242 -17.42 -5.26 -2.76
CA VAL A 242 -17.75 -6.62 -3.22
C VAL A 242 -18.78 -6.60 -4.33
N ASN A 243 -19.78 -5.72 -4.27
CA ASN A 243 -20.77 -5.57 -5.35
C ASN A 243 -20.13 -5.05 -6.64
N GLU A 244 -19.19 -4.10 -6.54
CA GLU A 244 -18.45 -3.60 -7.71
C GLU A 244 -17.56 -4.67 -8.35
N SER A 245 -17.06 -5.61 -7.56
CA SER A 245 -16.29 -6.76 -8.02
C SER A 245 -15.12 -6.43 -8.97
N VAL A 246 -14.49 -5.27 -8.81
CA VAL A 246 -13.22 -4.97 -9.53
C VAL A 246 -12.09 -5.87 -9.05
N ARG A 247 -12.21 -6.39 -7.81
CA ARG A 247 -11.39 -7.47 -7.26
C ARG A 247 -12.25 -8.60 -6.75
N ILE A 248 -11.89 -9.81 -7.12
CA ILE A 248 -12.54 -11.04 -6.67
C ILE A 248 -11.57 -11.76 -5.75
N PHE A 249 -11.92 -11.86 -4.48
CA PHE A 249 -11.13 -12.54 -3.46
C PHE A 249 -11.36 -14.04 -3.51
N LEU A 250 -10.28 -14.81 -3.45
CA LEU A 250 -10.30 -16.25 -3.69
C LEU A 250 -10.04 -17.06 -2.44
N ALA A 251 -8.83 -16.91 -1.89
CA ALA A 251 -8.40 -17.64 -0.71
C ALA A 251 -7.29 -16.90 0.04
N SER A 252 -7.35 -16.89 1.37
CA SER A 252 -6.18 -16.62 2.18
C SER A 252 -5.27 -17.85 2.20
N LYS A 253 -3.99 -17.64 2.34
CA LYS A 253 -3.00 -18.73 2.41
C LYS A 253 -2.47 -18.88 3.84
N ILE A 254 -2.15 -20.13 4.18
CA ILE A 254 -1.42 -20.48 5.38
C ILE A 254 -0.01 -20.87 4.94
N ASP A 255 0.98 -20.10 5.37
CA ASP A 255 2.37 -20.37 5.02
C ASP A 255 3.01 -21.35 6.00
N GLN A 256 3.97 -22.12 5.50
CA GLN A 256 4.75 -23.08 6.27
C GLN A 256 6.18 -22.58 6.40
N TYR A 257 6.66 -22.53 7.63
CA TYR A 257 8.02 -22.16 7.95
C TYR A 257 8.76 -23.35 8.53
N VAL A 258 9.90 -23.68 7.95
CA VAL A 258 10.79 -24.75 8.44
C VAL A 258 11.92 -24.09 9.19
N VAL A 259 12.12 -24.51 10.43
CA VAL A 259 13.12 -23.96 11.35
C VAL A 259 13.99 -25.09 11.86
N ASN A 260 15.31 -24.87 11.94
CA ASN A 260 16.23 -25.82 12.53
C ASN A 260 15.96 -25.95 14.04
N GLU A 261 16.13 -27.14 14.61
CA GLU A 261 15.88 -27.42 16.02
C GLU A 261 16.76 -26.58 17.00
N ASN A 262 17.87 -26.04 16.53
CA ASN A 262 18.77 -25.19 17.29
C ASN A 262 18.41 -23.70 17.28
N VAL A 263 17.25 -23.35 16.73
CA VAL A 263 16.76 -21.96 16.66
C VAL A 263 15.62 -21.77 17.64
N ASP A 264 15.85 -20.95 18.65
CA ASP A 264 14.86 -20.59 19.67
C ASP A 264 14.34 -19.15 19.47
N GLY A 265 13.18 -18.83 20.07
CA GLY A 265 12.64 -17.46 20.10
C GLY A 265 11.94 -17.02 18.84
N ILE A 266 11.52 -17.95 17.98
CA ILE A 266 10.67 -17.65 16.81
C ILE A 266 9.34 -17.08 17.29
N ILE A 267 8.95 -15.93 16.74
CA ILE A 267 7.68 -15.29 17.02
C ILE A 267 6.73 -15.50 15.83
N ASN A 268 5.65 -16.18 16.09
CA ASN A 268 4.57 -16.33 15.13
C ASN A 268 3.53 -15.22 15.34
N ALA A 269 3.76 -14.08 14.70
CA ALA A 269 2.90 -12.91 14.85
C ALA A 269 1.54 -13.12 14.16
N LEU A 270 0.45 -12.80 14.83
CA LEU A 270 -0.89 -12.93 14.27
C LEU A 270 -1.02 -12.11 12.97
N GLY A 271 -1.52 -12.72 11.91
CA GLY A 271 -1.71 -12.08 10.59
C GLY A 271 -0.43 -11.67 9.84
N ALA A 272 0.76 -11.91 10.42
CA ALA A 272 2.04 -11.63 9.77
C ALA A 272 3.00 -12.84 9.75
N GLY A 273 2.76 -13.81 10.63
CA GLY A 273 3.54 -15.04 10.71
C GLY A 273 4.96 -14.84 11.25
N VAL A 274 5.81 -15.79 10.92
CA VAL A 274 7.23 -15.83 11.33
C VAL A 274 8.07 -14.70 10.72
N PRO A 275 7.86 -14.24 9.48
CA PRO A 275 8.64 -13.15 8.87
C PRO A 275 8.41 -11.76 9.48
N SER A 276 7.68 -11.65 10.59
CA SER A 276 7.50 -10.39 11.28
C SER A 276 8.82 -9.86 11.87
N ARG A 277 8.88 -8.54 12.15
CA ARG A 277 10.04 -7.92 12.81
C ARG A 277 10.38 -8.51 14.19
N PHE A 278 9.44 -9.18 14.82
CA PHE A 278 9.60 -9.73 16.16
C PHE A 278 10.46 -11.00 16.20
N THR A 279 10.51 -11.76 15.10
CA THR A 279 11.41 -12.93 15.03
C THR A 279 12.89 -12.51 15.11
N PRO A 280 13.43 -11.62 14.27
CA PRO A 280 14.84 -11.21 14.38
C PRO A 280 15.18 -10.55 15.72
N ILE A 281 14.24 -9.88 16.39
CA ILE A 281 14.45 -9.29 17.72
C ILE A 281 14.62 -10.37 18.80
N ASN A 282 13.90 -11.49 18.70
CA ASN A 282 13.79 -12.50 19.77
C ASN A 282 14.60 -13.77 19.50
N VAL A 283 14.93 -14.05 18.24
CA VAL A 283 15.61 -15.30 17.86
C VAL A 283 16.97 -15.45 18.54
N ARG A 284 17.29 -16.68 18.90
CA ARG A 284 18.58 -17.08 19.46
C ARG A 284 19.07 -18.34 18.77
N THR A 285 20.36 -18.38 18.48
CA THR A 285 21.09 -19.53 17.95
C THR A 285 22.38 -19.70 18.72
N ASP A 286 22.91 -20.92 18.78
CA ASP A 286 24.18 -21.19 19.44
C ASP A 286 25.37 -20.44 18.81
N SER A 287 25.30 -20.19 17.50
CA SER A 287 26.33 -19.49 16.73
C SER A 287 26.20 -17.96 16.79
N GLY A 288 25.07 -17.41 17.26
CA GLY A 288 24.74 -15.99 17.12
C GLY A 288 24.38 -15.55 15.70
N THR A 289 24.26 -16.48 14.77
CA THR A 289 23.92 -16.24 13.37
C THR A 289 22.64 -16.97 12.99
N LEU A 290 21.75 -16.29 12.27
CA LEU A 290 20.54 -16.86 11.68
C LEU A 290 20.60 -16.77 10.15
N ASP A 291 20.64 -17.91 9.47
CA ASP A 291 20.51 -17.97 8.02
C ASP A 291 19.03 -18.08 7.63
N VAL A 292 18.54 -17.15 6.82
CA VAL A 292 17.14 -17.07 6.40
C VAL A 292 17.03 -17.32 4.89
N GLY A 293 16.38 -18.41 4.52
CA GLY A 293 16.02 -18.68 3.12
C GLY A 293 14.78 -17.88 2.71
N VAL A 294 14.87 -17.09 1.65
CA VAL A 294 13.75 -16.34 1.09
C VAL A 294 13.39 -16.85 -0.31
N LYS A 295 12.10 -16.79 -0.65
CA LYS A 295 11.58 -17.34 -1.93
C LYS A 295 12.10 -16.58 -3.15
N GLN A 296 12.26 -15.28 -3.04
CA GLN A 296 12.73 -14.43 -4.14
C GLN A 296 13.68 -13.35 -3.59
N ILE A 297 14.52 -12.81 -4.48
CA ILE A 297 15.29 -11.61 -4.18
C ILE A 297 14.36 -10.38 -4.23
N TYR A 298 14.81 -9.28 -3.67
CA TYR A 298 14.11 -7.99 -3.68
C TYR A 298 13.72 -7.55 -5.10
N GLN A 299 12.57 -6.90 -5.21
CA GLN A 299 11.99 -6.40 -6.46
C GLN A 299 11.76 -4.87 -6.44
N ALA A 300 11.92 -4.23 -5.27
CA ALA A 300 11.76 -2.80 -5.08
C ALA A 300 13.10 -2.07 -4.92
N ALA A 301 13.07 -0.75 -5.07
CA ALA A 301 14.22 0.11 -4.84
C ALA A 301 14.30 0.56 -3.38
N TRP A 302 15.50 0.65 -2.83
CA TRP A 302 15.71 1.33 -1.57
C TRP A 302 16.06 2.79 -1.81
N ASN A 303 15.06 3.63 -1.73
CA ASN A 303 15.11 5.08 -1.76
C ASN A 303 13.92 5.64 -0.95
N PRO A 304 13.83 6.95 -0.69
CA PRO A 304 12.78 7.52 0.16
C PRO A 304 11.34 7.24 -0.29
N ILE A 305 11.10 7.04 -1.56
CA ILE A 305 9.76 6.78 -2.14
C ILE A 305 9.56 5.29 -2.42
N GLY A 306 10.53 4.62 -3.03
CA GLY A 306 10.45 3.19 -3.34
C GLY A 306 10.42 2.26 -2.14
N GLY A 307 11.10 2.63 -1.05
CA GLY A 307 10.93 2.12 0.32
C GLY A 307 11.09 0.62 0.54
N LEU A 308 11.67 -0.19 -0.39
CA LEU A 308 11.64 -1.65 -0.35
C LEU A 308 10.21 -2.21 -0.17
N GLY A 309 9.21 -1.59 -0.80
CA GLY A 309 7.79 -1.79 -0.55
C GLY A 309 7.18 -3.11 -1.07
N ASP A 310 7.89 -3.93 -1.87
CA ASP A 310 7.37 -5.24 -2.26
C ASP A 310 7.47 -6.27 -1.13
N THR A 311 6.63 -7.30 -1.17
CA THR A 311 6.52 -8.32 -0.12
C THR A 311 7.86 -9.00 0.22
N TYR A 312 8.73 -9.22 -0.75
CA TYR A 312 10.01 -9.91 -0.54
C TYR A 312 11.06 -8.99 0.07
N SER A 313 11.17 -7.77 -0.46
CA SER A 313 12.06 -6.73 0.06
C SER A 313 11.66 -6.29 1.46
N ASN A 314 10.36 -6.21 1.75
CA ASN A 314 9.84 -5.82 3.05
C ASN A 314 10.26 -6.78 4.18
N GLN A 315 10.42 -8.08 3.91
CA GLN A 315 10.95 -9.02 4.90
C GLN A 315 12.39 -8.66 5.34
N ILE A 316 13.21 -8.19 4.40
CA ILE A 316 14.56 -7.70 4.71
C ILE A 316 14.46 -6.38 5.47
N TRP A 317 13.62 -5.46 4.99
CA TRP A 317 13.40 -4.14 5.60
C TRP A 317 12.97 -4.22 7.06
N LEU A 318 12.05 -5.12 7.40
CA LEU A 318 11.59 -5.35 8.78
C LEU A 318 12.71 -5.79 9.73
N SER A 319 13.79 -6.37 9.19
CA SER A 319 14.94 -6.82 9.98
C SER A 319 16.01 -5.74 10.22
N ILE A 320 16.01 -4.67 9.41
CA ILE A 320 17.06 -3.63 9.45
C ILE A 320 16.51 -2.23 9.76
N SER A 321 15.19 -2.06 9.88
CA SER A 321 14.55 -0.77 10.16
C SER A 321 13.79 -0.78 11.47
N ASP A 322 13.88 0.32 12.22
CA ASP A 322 13.06 0.56 13.39
C ASP A 322 11.97 1.59 13.10
N PRO A 323 10.70 1.29 13.40
CA PRO A 323 9.64 2.29 13.38
C PRO A 323 9.64 3.07 14.70
N ILE A 324 8.95 4.20 14.70
CA ILE A 324 8.67 4.96 15.93
C ILE A 324 7.81 4.14 16.92
N LEU A 325 6.82 3.45 16.37
CA LEU A 325 5.91 2.53 17.07
C LEU A 325 5.47 1.40 16.11
N THR A 326 4.94 0.32 16.64
CA THR A 326 4.43 -0.81 15.83
C THR A 326 3.31 -1.54 16.55
N GLY A 327 2.48 -2.28 15.81
CA GLY A 327 1.46 -3.14 16.42
C GLY A 327 2.07 -4.31 17.18
N HIS A 328 1.57 -4.59 18.37
CA HIS A 328 1.95 -5.77 19.16
C HIS A 328 1.63 -7.06 18.39
N PRO A 329 2.53 -8.06 18.37
CA PRO A 329 2.41 -9.22 17.46
C PRO A 329 1.16 -10.08 17.66
N PHE A 330 0.49 -9.99 18.81
CA PHE A 330 -0.67 -10.82 19.13
C PHE A 330 -1.97 -10.04 19.36
N SER A 331 -1.89 -8.72 19.61
CA SER A 331 -3.09 -7.90 19.87
C SER A 331 -3.28 -6.77 18.88
N GLY A 332 -2.23 -6.40 18.12
CA GLY A 332 -2.23 -5.23 17.24
C GLY A 332 -2.27 -3.89 17.98
N GLU A 333 -2.22 -3.89 19.31
CA GLU A 333 -2.13 -2.67 20.11
C GLU A 333 -0.80 -1.97 19.83
N MET A 334 -0.82 -0.65 19.61
CA MET A 334 0.39 0.09 19.32
C MET A 334 1.34 0.08 20.51
N ILE A 335 2.57 -0.33 20.27
CA ILE A 335 3.65 -0.38 21.27
C ILE A 335 4.81 0.50 20.83
N PRO A 336 5.53 1.13 21.79
CA PRO A 336 6.68 1.98 21.52
C PRO A 336 7.91 1.17 21.10
N ILE A 337 8.59 1.63 20.05
CA ILE A 337 9.92 1.11 19.64
C ILE A 337 10.97 2.21 19.83
N ARG A 338 10.87 3.31 19.05
CA ARG A 338 11.82 4.43 19.09
C ARG A 338 11.23 5.69 19.73
N SER A 339 10.03 5.61 20.30
CA SER A 339 9.41 6.72 21.00
C SER A 339 8.49 6.21 22.10
N SER A 340 8.38 6.98 23.19
CA SER A 340 7.15 7.03 23.97
C SER A 340 6.28 8.17 23.44
N TRP A 341 4.97 8.15 23.73
CA TRP A 341 4.07 9.19 23.27
C TRP A 341 2.96 9.48 24.28
N GLU A 342 2.45 10.71 24.21
CA GLU A 342 1.23 11.14 24.88
C GLU A 342 0.28 11.75 23.84
N VAL A 343 -1.01 11.44 23.93
CA VAL A 343 -2.04 11.99 23.05
C VAL A 343 -2.98 12.88 23.87
N GLU A 344 -3.14 14.10 23.40
CA GLU A 344 -4.15 15.03 23.87
C GLU A 344 -5.22 15.21 22.79
N THR A 345 -6.46 14.86 23.10
CA THR A 345 -7.62 15.05 22.23
C THR A 345 -8.86 15.27 23.08
N ASN A 346 -9.79 16.08 22.59
CA ASN A 346 -11.08 16.33 23.23
C ASN A 346 -12.24 15.65 22.48
N GLY A 347 -11.93 14.68 21.62
CA GLY A 347 -12.89 13.96 20.76
C GLY A 347 -13.06 14.61 19.39
N ILE A 348 -13.79 13.93 18.51
CA ILE A 348 -13.95 14.34 17.11
C ILE A 348 -14.57 15.73 16.93
N ASN A 349 -15.47 16.13 17.82
CA ASN A 349 -16.22 17.39 17.77
C ASN A 349 -15.55 18.54 18.54
N SER A 350 -14.34 18.32 19.04
CA SER A 350 -13.57 19.29 19.80
C SER A 350 -12.20 19.49 19.17
N SER A 351 -11.49 20.51 19.63
CA SER A 351 -10.18 20.84 19.09
C SER A 351 -9.16 21.14 20.18
N VAL A 352 -7.91 20.95 19.83
CA VAL A 352 -6.72 21.37 20.58
C VAL A 352 -6.13 22.58 19.85
N GLN A 353 -5.73 23.62 20.58
CA GLN A 353 -5.11 24.80 19.99
C GLN A 353 -3.71 24.48 19.48
N VAL A 354 -3.41 24.81 18.23
CA VAL A 354 -2.05 24.75 17.69
C VAL A 354 -1.28 26.01 18.12
N PRO A 355 -0.10 25.89 18.75
CA PRO A 355 0.72 27.05 19.10
C PRO A 355 1.13 27.86 17.85
N ASN A 356 1.16 29.17 17.98
CA ASN A 356 1.50 30.07 16.87
C ASN A 356 2.97 29.96 16.39
N ASP A 357 3.81 29.33 17.16
CA ASP A 357 5.22 29.03 16.84
C ASP A 357 5.42 27.62 16.25
N ALA A 358 4.35 26.80 16.13
CA ALA A 358 4.37 25.60 15.35
C ALA A 358 4.65 25.91 13.87
N ILE A 359 5.33 25.00 13.19
CA ILE A 359 5.81 25.20 11.82
C ILE A 359 5.26 24.14 10.88
N MET A 360 5.16 24.51 9.60
CA MET A 360 4.95 23.62 8.47
C MET A 360 5.86 24.02 7.31
N TRP A 361 6.33 23.03 6.54
CA TRP A 361 7.04 23.33 5.31
C TRP A 361 6.04 23.81 4.25
N ASN A 362 6.36 24.96 3.65
CA ASN A 362 5.62 25.50 2.52
C ASN A 362 6.41 25.28 1.23
N PRO A 363 5.95 24.36 0.36
CA PRO A 363 6.68 24.03 -0.86
C PRO A 363 6.68 25.18 -1.89
N ASP A 364 5.73 26.12 -1.85
CA ASP A 364 5.69 27.27 -2.76
C ASP A 364 6.77 28.30 -2.43
N SER A 365 6.87 28.67 -1.15
CA SER A 365 7.89 29.62 -0.67
C SER A 365 9.24 28.96 -0.42
N LYS A 366 9.30 27.62 -0.34
CA LYS A 366 10.45 26.82 0.09
C LYS A 366 11.00 27.24 1.46
N MET A 367 10.08 27.47 2.38
CA MET A 367 10.37 27.94 3.74
C MET A 367 9.54 27.20 4.78
N TRP A 368 10.07 27.14 6.01
CA TRP A 368 9.27 26.80 7.19
C TRP A 368 8.43 28.01 7.60
N ASP A 369 7.13 27.90 7.36
CA ASP A 369 6.18 28.93 7.78
C ASP A 369 5.65 28.61 9.17
N LYS A 370 5.49 29.66 10.02
CA LYS A 370 4.76 29.53 11.27
C LYS A 370 3.27 29.39 10.97
N VAL A 371 2.64 28.47 11.67
CA VAL A 371 1.22 28.16 11.49
C VAL A 371 0.32 29.38 11.76
N GLY A 372 0.74 30.27 12.66
CA GLY A 372 -0.01 31.49 12.98
C GLY A 372 -1.03 31.30 14.10
N ASN A 373 -1.87 32.31 14.28
CA ASN A 373 -2.87 32.31 15.35
C ASN A 373 -4.19 31.65 14.90
N GLU A 374 -4.95 31.15 15.86
CA GLU A 374 -6.32 30.62 15.68
C GLU A 374 -6.42 29.32 14.89
N ILE A 375 -5.30 28.60 14.71
CA ILE A 375 -5.32 27.27 14.12
C ILE A 375 -5.57 26.24 15.22
N SER A 376 -6.45 25.28 14.92
CA SER A 376 -6.76 24.16 15.80
C SER A 376 -6.60 22.83 15.09
N ALA A 377 -6.42 21.78 15.87
CA ALA A 377 -6.31 20.39 15.42
C ALA A 377 -7.24 19.50 16.25
N LYS A 378 -7.64 18.35 15.76
CA LYS A 378 -8.42 17.36 16.53
C LYS A 378 -7.58 16.70 17.61
N SER A 379 -6.31 16.47 17.34
CA SER A 379 -5.38 15.79 18.24
C SER A 379 -4.00 16.45 18.25
N LYS A 380 -3.35 16.38 19.42
CA LYS A 380 -1.92 16.66 19.60
C LYS A 380 -1.24 15.39 20.09
N ILE A 381 -0.10 15.05 19.51
CA ILE A 381 0.75 13.97 19.95
C ILE A 381 2.10 14.56 20.37
N THR A 382 2.55 14.23 21.58
CA THR A 382 3.90 14.55 22.05
C THR A 382 4.72 13.27 22.00
N TYR A 383 5.78 13.25 21.20
CA TYR A 383 6.72 12.14 21.11
C TYR A 383 8.01 12.46 21.86
N ASP A 384 8.45 11.53 22.69
CA ASP A 384 9.79 11.49 23.28
C ASP A 384 10.61 10.47 22.50
N LEU A 385 11.47 10.96 21.59
CA LEU A 385 12.19 10.18 20.59
C LEU A 385 13.46 9.57 21.18
N LYS A 386 13.74 8.33 20.87
CA LYS A 386 14.95 7.60 21.29
C LYS A 386 15.89 7.46 20.10
N PHE A 387 16.75 8.42 19.92
CA PHE A 387 17.79 8.40 18.91
C PHE A 387 18.89 7.37 19.23
N ASN A 388 19.59 6.92 18.20
CA ASN A 388 20.71 6.00 18.25
C ASN A 388 21.58 6.22 17.00
N GLN A 389 22.63 5.44 16.84
CA GLN A 389 23.50 5.52 15.68
C GLN A 389 22.87 4.87 14.44
N TRP A 390 23.06 5.51 13.32
CA TRP A 390 22.82 4.92 12.02
C TRP A 390 23.80 3.77 11.73
N HIS A 391 23.46 2.85 10.85
CA HIS A 391 24.33 1.69 10.52
C HIS A 391 25.73 2.07 10.02
N HIS A 392 25.92 3.27 9.49
CA HIS A 392 27.21 3.78 9.01
C HIS A 392 27.95 4.66 10.03
N GLY A 393 27.43 4.81 11.25
CA GLY A 393 28.13 5.37 12.39
C GLY A 393 27.65 6.72 12.93
N PRO A 394 27.19 7.71 12.13
CA PRO A 394 26.65 8.96 12.64
C PRO A 394 25.46 8.75 13.58
N GLU A 395 25.28 9.69 14.52
CA GLU A 395 24.14 9.69 15.42
C GLU A 395 22.91 10.27 14.72
N MET A 396 21.78 9.59 14.87
CA MET A 396 20.48 10.12 14.49
C MET A 396 20.09 11.28 15.40
N ASN A 397 19.48 12.30 14.88
CA ASN A 397 19.05 13.48 15.64
C ASN A 397 17.80 14.14 15.04
N MET A 398 17.36 15.26 15.63
CA MET A 398 16.15 15.96 15.19
C MET A 398 16.22 16.43 13.73
N ASN A 399 17.40 16.66 13.14
CA ASN A 399 17.51 17.05 11.74
C ASN A 399 16.99 15.93 10.79
N ASP A 400 17.18 14.66 11.15
CA ASP A 400 16.64 13.54 10.38
C ASP A 400 15.10 13.57 10.33
N ILE A 401 14.49 13.91 11.47
CA ILE A 401 13.02 14.03 11.60
C ILE A 401 12.52 15.24 10.78
N ILE A 402 13.14 16.39 10.96
CA ILE A 402 12.75 17.62 10.24
C ILE A 402 12.91 17.44 8.74
N TYR A 403 13.99 16.77 8.30
CA TYR A 403 14.20 16.52 6.88
C TYR A 403 13.15 15.57 6.30
N SER A 404 12.69 14.58 7.06
CA SER A 404 11.62 13.67 6.63
C SER A 404 10.28 14.40 6.48
N VAL A 405 9.96 15.35 7.36
CA VAL A 405 8.75 16.20 7.25
C VAL A 405 8.85 17.16 6.06
N TYR A 406 10.02 17.75 5.85
CA TYR A 406 10.31 18.53 4.63
C TYR A 406 10.09 17.69 3.38
N PHE A 407 10.69 16.50 3.30
CA PHE A 407 10.61 15.61 2.14
C PHE A 407 9.16 15.22 1.83
N LEU A 408 8.38 14.86 2.86
CA LEU A 408 6.96 14.55 2.74
C LEU A 408 6.19 15.71 2.09
N SER A 409 6.43 16.93 2.56
CA SER A 409 5.71 18.13 2.07
C SER A 409 6.18 18.55 0.69
N GLU A 410 7.48 18.53 0.43
CA GLU A 410 8.08 18.98 -0.82
C GLU A 410 7.75 18.03 -1.98
N TRP A 411 7.96 16.72 -1.78
CA TRP A 411 7.77 15.72 -2.82
C TRP A 411 6.33 15.22 -2.97
N GLY A 412 5.50 15.43 -1.95
CA GLY A 412 4.08 15.07 -1.95
C GLY A 412 3.16 16.13 -2.56
N SER A 413 3.66 17.32 -2.87
CA SER A 413 2.84 18.47 -3.32
C SER A 413 3.24 18.92 -4.72
N GLU A 414 2.33 18.81 -5.68
CA GLU A 414 2.53 19.34 -7.04
C GLU A 414 2.29 20.85 -7.07
N ARG A 415 3.19 21.62 -7.73
CA ARG A 415 3.08 23.08 -7.87
C ARG A 415 2.98 23.53 -9.32
N THR A 416 3.70 22.87 -10.21
CA THR A 416 3.72 23.15 -11.66
C THR A 416 3.98 21.86 -12.42
N GLU A 417 3.60 21.82 -13.70
CA GLU A 417 3.87 20.68 -14.59
C GLU A 417 5.37 20.29 -14.69
N ASP A 418 6.28 21.26 -14.47
CA ASP A 418 7.74 21.06 -14.52
C ASP A 418 8.36 20.91 -13.13
N ASP A 419 7.58 20.62 -12.10
CA ASP A 419 8.07 20.50 -10.74
C ASP A 419 9.03 19.30 -10.59
N ARG A 420 10.27 19.59 -10.24
CA ARG A 420 11.34 18.58 -10.10
C ARG A 420 11.38 17.91 -8.73
N THR A 421 10.63 18.44 -7.78
CA THR A 421 10.51 17.93 -6.42
C THR A 421 9.08 17.44 -6.14
N TYR A 422 8.46 16.85 -7.15
CA TYR A 422 7.17 16.19 -7.08
C TYR A 422 7.28 14.77 -7.62
N ASP A 423 6.58 13.83 -6.98
CA ASP A 423 6.49 12.45 -7.45
C ASP A 423 5.04 11.97 -7.40
N ALA A 424 4.50 11.58 -8.55
CA ALA A 424 3.10 11.20 -8.70
C ALA A 424 2.75 9.87 -7.99
N ASP A 425 3.71 8.96 -7.81
CA ASP A 425 3.49 7.71 -7.07
C ASP A 425 3.43 7.97 -5.55
N PHE A 426 4.12 9.00 -5.07
CA PHE A 426 4.19 9.37 -3.66
C PHE A 426 3.06 10.30 -3.21
N SER A 427 2.68 11.24 -4.07
CA SER A 427 1.74 12.33 -3.76
C SER A 427 0.38 11.86 -3.21
N PRO A 428 -0.29 10.82 -3.74
CA PRO A 428 -1.61 10.43 -3.23
C PRO A 428 -1.62 10.07 -1.74
N GLN A 429 -0.62 9.34 -1.26
CA GLN A 429 -0.49 8.99 0.15
C GLN A 429 0.03 10.16 0.99
N ALA A 430 1.02 10.89 0.50
CA ALA A 430 1.55 12.08 1.16
C ALA A 430 0.48 13.14 1.39
N SER A 431 -0.38 13.40 0.40
CA SER A 431 -1.47 14.36 0.48
C SER A 431 -2.46 14.04 1.60
N GLN A 432 -2.76 12.77 1.86
CA GLN A 432 -3.67 12.39 2.94
C GLN A 432 -3.10 12.79 4.32
N ILE A 433 -1.80 12.58 4.53
CA ILE A 433 -1.13 12.98 5.77
C ILE A 433 -1.06 14.51 5.85
N LEU A 434 -0.66 15.18 4.77
CA LEU A 434 -0.51 16.64 4.71
C LEU A 434 -1.83 17.36 4.92
N ASN A 435 -2.95 16.85 4.40
CA ASN A 435 -4.28 17.43 4.59
C ASN A 435 -4.71 17.44 6.05
N THR A 436 -4.26 16.48 6.85
CA THR A 436 -4.56 16.42 8.28
C THR A 436 -3.50 17.08 9.15
N LEU A 437 -2.27 17.22 8.70
CA LEU A 437 -1.18 17.84 9.46
C LEU A 437 -1.44 19.35 9.63
N LYS A 438 -1.49 19.84 10.87
CA LYS A 438 -1.73 21.26 11.19
C LYS A 438 -0.48 21.99 11.72
N GLY A 439 0.56 21.25 12.00
CA GLY A 439 1.84 21.80 12.41
C GLY A 439 2.67 20.82 13.23
N ILE A 440 3.96 21.09 13.29
CA ILE A 440 4.89 20.43 14.19
C ILE A 440 5.57 21.47 15.07
N ARG A 441 6.00 21.07 16.26
CA ARG A 441 6.74 21.92 17.17
C ARG A 441 7.83 21.13 17.86
N VAL A 442 9.08 21.50 17.63
CA VAL A 442 10.22 20.93 18.36
C VAL A 442 10.33 21.61 19.72
N ILE A 443 10.31 20.82 20.78
CA ILE A 443 10.36 21.29 22.17
C ILE A 443 11.81 21.28 22.68
N ASP A 444 12.52 20.20 22.40
CA ASP A 444 13.94 20.04 22.72
C ASP A 444 14.61 19.05 21.74
N GLU A 445 15.81 18.62 22.04
CA GLU A 445 16.60 17.74 21.16
C GLU A 445 15.96 16.36 20.87
N ASN A 446 15.05 15.90 21.74
CA ASN A 446 14.40 14.60 21.64
C ASN A 446 12.87 14.66 21.60
N THR A 447 12.28 15.84 21.85
CA THR A 447 10.82 15.98 21.99
C THR A 447 10.23 16.78 20.85
N ILE A 448 9.21 16.20 20.20
CA ILE A 448 8.43 16.87 19.14
C ILE A 448 6.94 16.73 19.39
N GLU A 449 6.20 17.81 19.20
CA GLU A 449 4.75 17.83 19.16
C GLU A 449 4.26 17.83 17.71
N VAL A 450 3.26 17.01 17.43
CA VAL A 450 2.57 16.95 16.13
C VAL A 450 1.10 17.24 16.32
N TYR A 451 0.57 18.13 15.53
CA TYR A 451 -0.83 18.56 15.55
C TYR A 451 -1.52 18.07 14.29
N THR A 452 -2.62 17.30 14.44
CA THR A 452 -3.32 16.68 13.31
C THR A 452 -4.83 16.76 13.43
N ASP A 453 -5.51 16.92 12.30
CA ASP A 453 -6.98 16.83 12.19
C ASP A 453 -7.46 15.36 12.10
N PHE A 454 -6.67 14.43 12.60
CA PHE A 454 -7.05 13.04 12.73
C PHE A 454 -7.53 12.74 14.15
N TRP A 455 -8.61 11.97 14.25
CA TRP A 455 -9.11 11.44 15.50
C TRP A 455 -9.41 9.96 15.41
N HIS A 456 -9.19 9.27 16.52
CA HIS A 456 -9.58 7.87 16.71
C HIS A 456 -9.89 7.63 18.18
N PHE A 457 -10.81 6.71 18.50
CA PHE A 457 -11.13 6.34 19.88
C PHE A 457 -10.01 5.53 20.58
N ASP A 458 -9.04 5.00 19.82
CA ASP A 458 -7.81 4.37 20.33
C ASP A 458 -6.65 5.36 20.12
N SER A 459 -6.02 5.78 21.23
CA SER A 459 -4.95 6.78 21.20
C SER A 459 -3.68 6.27 20.47
N GLY A 460 -3.47 4.95 20.43
CA GLY A 460 -2.38 4.35 19.67
C GLY A 460 -2.53 4.58 18.17
N GLU A 461 -3.75 4.55 17.65
CA GLU A 461 -4.03 4.85 16.23
C GLU A 461 -3.76 6.34 15.92
N ILE A 462 -4.09 7.25 16.85
CA ILE A 462 -3.76 8.67 16.71
C ILE A 462 -2.23 8.86 16.68
N ALA A 463 -1.52 8.20 17.58
CA ALA A 463 -0.06 8.24 17.61
C ALA A 463 0.58 7.59 16.37
N SER A 464 -0.04 6.57 15.81
CA SER A 464 0.42 5.97 14.54
C SER A 464 0.25 6.91 13.37
N TRP A 465 -0.89 7.58 13.28
CA TRP A 465 -1.19 8.52 12.20
C TRP A 465 -0.28 9.76 12.20
N GLY A 466 -0.12 10.39 13.36
CA GLY A 466 0.71 11.59 13.51
C GLY A 466 2.21 11.31 13.56
N SER A 467 2.64 10.07 13.31
CA SER A 467 4.04 9.70 13.46
C SER A 467 4.94 10.42 12.45
N VAL A 468 5.99 11.06 12.96
CA VAL A 468 7.06 11.67 12.19
C VAL A 468 8.36 10.92 12.50
N TRP A 469 8.92 10.25 11.50
CA TRP A 469 10.11 9.42 11.67
C TRP A 469 10.89 9.35 10.37
N SER A 470 12.21 9.20 10.47
CA SER A 470 13.06 8.95 9.31
C SER A 470 13.57 7.50 9.31
N SER A 471 13.48 6.87 8.15
CA SER A 471 14.07 5.55 7.90
C SER A 471 15.43 5.64 7.20
N MET A 472 15.93 6.86 6.95
CA MET A 472 17.18 7.13 6.23
C MET A 472 17.82 8.41 6.79
N PRO A 473 19.15 8.47 6.91
CA PRO A 473 19.86 9.69 7.32
C PRO A 473 19.56 10.86 6.37
N TRP A 474 19.38 12.06 6.90
CA TRP A 474 19.05 13.23 6.09
C TRP A 474 20.08 13.53 5.01
N GLU A 475 21.37 13.32 5.28
CA GLU A 475 22.45 13.56 4.33
C GLU A 475 22.40 12.59 3.14
N ILE A 476 21.96 11.36 3.36
CA ILE A 476 21.74 10.37 2.30
C ILE A 476 20.49 10.75 1.48
N MET A 477 19.39 11.11 2.15
CA MET A 477 18.18 11.59 1.48
C MET A 477 18.47 12.80 0.60
N ALA A 478 19.18 13.81 1.13
CA ALA A 478 19.57 15.01 0.40
C ALA A 478 20.47 14.71 -0.81
N SER A 479 21.38 13.76 -0.66
CA SER A 479 22.26 13.33 -1.75
C SER A 479 21.48 12.64 -2.87
N MET A 480 20.52 11.79 -2.52
CA MET A 480 19.63 11.15 -3.50
C MET A 480 18.70 12.15 -4.16
N GLU A 481 18.11 13.07 -3.39
CA GLU A 481 17.29 14.16 -3.89
C GLU A 481 18.03 14.99 -4.95
N LYS A 482 19.29 15.37 -4.68
CA LYS A 482 20.11 16.11 -5.64
C LYS A 482 20.34 15.34 -6.93
N ILE A 483 20.57 14.02 -6.87
CA ILE A 483 20.77 13.17 -8.05
C ILE A 483 19.49 13.11 -8.90
N VAL A 484 18.33 12.99 -8.24
CA VAL A 484 17.03 12.96 -8.93
C VAL A 484 16.72 14.33 -9.56
N MET A 485 16.94 15.42 -8.84
CA MET A 485 16.75 16.78 -9.34
C MET A 485 17.67 17.10 -10.55
N ASP A 486 18.82 16.44 -10.66
CA ASP A 486 19.70 16.55 -11.83
C ASP A 486 19.15 15.82 -13.07
N GLY A 487 18.02 15.11 -12.95
CA GLY A 487 17.27 14.49 -14.04
C GLY A 487 17.87 13.19 -14.61
N LYS A 488 18.79 12.56 -13.90
CA LYS A 488 19.44 11.30 -14.33
C LYS A 488 18.79 10.04 -13.75
N SER A 489 18.03 10.21 -12.68
CA SER A 489 17.36 9.15 -11.95
C SER A 489 16.00 9.64 -11.44
N SER A 490 15.16 8.72 -11.01
CA SER A 490 13.87 9.00 -10.33
C SER A 490 13.77 8.21 -9.03
N PHE A 491 12.91 8.63 -8.14
CA PHE A 491 12.54 7.88 -6.94
C PHE A 491 11.48 6.82 -7.22
N SER A 492 10.51 7.13 -8.09
CA SER A 492 9.45 6.19 -8.44
C SER A 492 9.78 5.38 -9.68
N ARG A 493 9.18 4.20 -9.73
CA ARG A 493 9.32 3.29 -10.86
C ARG A 493 8.57 3.80 -12.09
N THR A 494 7.39 4.37 -11.89
CA THR A 494 6.57 4.93 -12.97
C THR A 494 7.31 6.03 -13.69
N GLU A 495 7.90 6.97 -12.96
CA GLU A 495 8.70 8.03 -13.56
C GLU A 495 9.93 7.50 -14.30
N SER A 496 10.62 6.51 -13.71
CA SER A 496 11.76 5.84 -14.35
C SER A 496 11.39 5.26 -15.72
N ILE A 497 10.26 4.57 -15.81
CA ILE A 497 9.77 3.97 -17.06
C ILE A 497 9.36 5.07 -18.05
N THR A 498 8.56 6.05 -17.60
CA THR A 498 8.00 7.11 -18.44
C THR A 498 9.08 7.99 -19.05
N LYS A 499 10.08 8.38 -18.26
CA LYS A 499 11.20 9.22 -18.70
C LYS A 499 12.37 8.43 -19.27
N ASN A 500 12.35 7.10 -19.21
CA ASN A 500 13.45 6.21 -19.59
C ASN A 500 14.78 6.58 -18.89
N ILE A 501 14.71 6.79 -17.58
CA ILE A 501 15.85 7.09 -16.71
C ILE A 501 16.03 6.02 -15.64
N ASN A 502 17.13 6.08 -14.90
CA ASN A 502 17.43 5.11 -13.85
C ASN A 502 16.44 5.20 -12.68
N TRP A 503 15.97 4.07 -12.17
CA TRP A 503 15.25 3.98 -10.90
C TRP A 503 16.27 3.85 -9.77
N LEU A 504 16.52 4.94 -9.05
CA LEU A 504 17.58 5.07 -8.04
C LEU A 504 17.39 4.09 -6.89
N SER A 505 18.42 3.33 -6.56
CA SER A 505 18.36 2.36 -5.47
C SER A 505 19.71 2.14 -4.79
N LEU A 506 19.79 2.36 -3.48
CA LEU A 506 21.02 2.14 -2.69
C LEU A 506 21.51 0.69 -2.64
N ILE A 507 20.66 -0.28 -2.97
CA ILE A 507 21.08 -1.69 -3.08
C ILE A 507 21.79 -2.00 -4.41
N ILE A 508 21.80 -1.06 -5.34
CA ILE A 508 22.52 -1.18 -6.61
C ILE A 508 23.91 -0.52 -6.46
N PRO A 509 25.02 -1.27 -6.65
CA PRO A 509 26.37 -0.74 -6.38
C PRO A 509 26.70 0.53 -7.15
N ASN A 510 26.22 0.68 -8.39
CA ASN A 510 26.45 1.86 -9.21
C ASN A 510 25.77 3.10 -8.65
N ASP A 511 24.54 2.94 -8.20
CA ASP A 511 23.74 4.02 -7.60
C ASP A 511 24.30 4.41 -6.23
N ALA A 512 24.65 3.42 -5.40
CA ALA A 512 25.31 3.65 -4.12
C ALA A 512 26.62 4.45 -4.28
N ASN A 513 27.42 4.15 -5.32
CA ASN A 513 28.61 4.93 -5.64
C ASN A 513 28.28 6.37 -6.07
N GLN A 514 27.21 6.59 -6.82
CA GLN A 514 26.78 7.95 -7.20
C GLN A 514 26.33 8.75 -5.96
N VAL A 515 25.57 8.13 -5.07
CA VAL A 515 25.15 8.75 -3.80
C VAL A 515 26.35 9.08 -2.94
N LYS A 516 27.34 8.17 -2.84
CA LYS A 516 28.60 8.43 -2.13
C LYS A 516 29.35 9.64 -2.74
N MET A 517 29.48 9.70 -4.05
CA MET A 517 30.16 10.84 -4.72
C MET A 517 29.44 12.17 -4.44
N GLN A 518 28.12 12.15 -4.39
CA GLN A 518 27.33 13.34 -4.06
C GLN A 518 27.50 13.74 -2.59
N LEU A 519 27.54 12.76 -1.69
CA LEU A 519 27.80 12.97 -0.26
C LEU A 519 29.20 13.57 -0.05
N ASP A 520 30.24 13.00 -0.67
CA ASP A 520 31.62 13.53 -0.64
C ASP A 520 31.68 14.98 -1.16
N ALA A 521 30.87 15.32 -2.16
CA ALA A 521 30.77 16.69 -2.68
C ALA A 521 30.07 17.65 -1.70
N PHE A 522 29.04 17.19 -1.01
CA PHE A 522 28.38 17.98 0.04
C PHE A 522 29.32 18.24 1.21
N GLU A 523 30.02 17.21 1.71
CA GLU A 523 31.01 17.36 2.78
C GLU A 523 32.10 18.36 2.40
N LYS A 524 32.71 18.22 1.20
CA LYS A 524 33.75 19.12 0.71
C LYS A 524 33.30 20.58 0.61
N ASN A 525 32.04 20.84 0.30
CA ASN A 525 31.50 22.18 0.12
C ASN A 525 30.75 22.68 1.38
N GLU A 526 30.81 21.95 2.48
CA GLU A 526 30.09 22.25 3.73
C GLU A 526 28.59 22.52 3.47
N HIS A 527 28.00 21.72 2.53
CA HIS A 527 26.62 21.93 2.09
C HIS A 527 25.62 21.43 3.13
N THR A 528 24.74 22.32 3.56
CA THR A 528 23.55 21.96 4.35
C THR A 528 22.30 22.29 3.54
N PRO A 529 21.32 21.39 3.43
CA PRO A 529 20.05 21.67 2.74
C PRO A 529 19.32 22.87 3.33
N ASN A 530 18.67 23.65 2.44
CA ASN A 530 17.95 24.88 2.84
C ASN A 530 16.93 24.64 3.96
N ALA A 531 16.23 23.52 3.92
CA ALA A 531 15.24 23.16 4.95
C ALA A 531 15.86 23.06 6.37
N LEU A 532 17.10 22.54 6.48
CA LEU A 532 17.80 22.44 7.75
C LEU A 532 18.47 23.77 8.16
N ILE A 533 18.99 24.56 7.20
CA ILE A 533 19.53 25.90 7.51
C ILE A 533 18.44 26.79 8.12
N GLN A 534 17.24 26.77 7.55
CA GLN A 534 16.13 27.58 8.04
C GLN A 534 15.62 27.10 9.40
N PHE A 535 15.67 25.79 9.65
CA PHE A 535 15.30 25.22 10.95
C PHE A 535 16.31 25.57 12.06
N ASN A 536 17.61 25.53 11.75
CA ASN A 536 18.71 25.86 12.67
C ASN A 536 19.54 27.02 12.13
N PRO A 537 19.07 28.28 12.21
CA PRO A 537 19.76 29.43 11.62
C PRO A 537 21.10 29.81 12.29
N GLN A 538 21.57 29.03 13.28
CA GLN A 538 22.84 29.26 13.96
C GLN A 538 23.96 28.26 13.61
N ASN A 539 23.72 27.34 12.66
CA ASN A 539 24.74 26.41 12.16
C ASN A 539 25.25 26.85 10.79
#